data_59e34fadddd14d3967fc3aa1d042cb01
#
_entry.id   59e34fadddd14d3967fc3aa1d042cb01
#
_cell.length_a   1.000
_cell.length_b   1.000
_cell.length_c   1.000
_cell.angle_alpha   90.00
_cell.angle_beta   90.00
_cell.angle_gamma   90.00
#
_symmetry.space_group_name_H-M   'P 1'
#
loop_
_entity.id
_entity.type
_entity.pdbx_description
1 polymer ?
#
loop_
_entity_poly.entity_id
_entity_poly.type
_entity_poly.pdbx_seq_one_letter_code
_entity_poly.pdbx_strand_id
1 'polypeptide(L)'
;MACACGLLSLTGCYNTGEPRENVLKIYNWADYIDEDVLAEFPEWYKEQTGEDIRIVYQTFDINEIMLTKIERGHEDFDVVCPSEYIIERMLKKNLLLPIDTVFGKTPNYLHNESPYIREQLDKLSQPGRRASDYEIGRAHV
;
A
#
# COMPACT_ATOMS: atom_id res chain seq x y z
N MET A 1 55.74 11.97 10.98
CA MET A 1 54.80 10.83 10.99
C MET A 1 53.43 11.37 11.31
N ALA A 2 52.59 11.53 10.26
CA ALA A 2 51.22 12.00 10.40
C ALA A 2 50.32 10.84 9.96
N CYS A 3 49.54 10.34 10.93
CA CYS A 3 48.58 9.23 10.71
C CYS A 3 47.25 9.87 10.32
N ALA A 4 46.86 9.74 9.05
CA ALA A 4 45.57 10.16 8.58
C ALA A 4 44.55 9.02 8.79
N CYS A 5 43.66 9.17 9.79
CA CYS A 5 42.52 8.32 9.98
C CYS A 5 41.42 8.71 8.98
N GLY A 6 41.24 7.95 7.90
CA GLY A 6 40.13 8.10 6.98
C GLY A 6 38.86 7.52 7.61
N LEU A 7 37.90 8.40 7.91
CA LEU A 7 36.52 8.02 8.23
C LEU A 7 35.84 7.55 6.94
N LEU A 8 35.65 6.24 6.81
CA LEU A 8 34.74 5.66 5.83
C LEU A 8 33.30 5.83 6.36
N SER A 9 32.64 6.85 5.87
CA SER A 9 31.19 6.99 6.02
C SER A 9 30.51 5.99 5.09
N LEU A 10 30.04 4.87 5.67
CA LEU A 10 29.14 3.93 4.99
C LEU A 10 27.75 4.57 4.91
N THR A 11 27.52 5.40 3.92
CA THR A 11 26.18 5.77 3.49
C THR A 11 25.64 4.59 2.66
N GLY A 12 25.01 3.66 3.33
CA GLY A 12 24.28 2.59 2.66
C GLY A 12 22.98 3.12 2.04
N CYS A 13 23.08 3.81 0.92
CA CYS A 13 21.94 3.93 0.02
C CYS A 13 21.71 2.56 -0.59
N TYR A 14 20.70 1.87 -0.10
CA TYR A 14 20.20 0.64 -0.71
C TYR A 14 19.42 1.02 -1.99
N ASN A 15 20.13 1.53 -2.96
CA ASN A 15 19.59 1.72 -4.30
C ASN A 15 19.83 0.43 -5.08
N THR A 16 18.84 -0.45 -5.10
CA THR A 16 18.92 -1.74 -5.79
C THR A 16 19.01 -1.60 -7.31
N GLY A 17 18.94 -0.39 -7.84
CA GLY A 17 18.93 -0.14 -9.30
C GLY A 17 17.68 -0.64 -10.01
N GLU A 18 16.71 -1.16 -9.25
CA GLU A 18 15.45 -1.67 -9.78
C GLU A 18 14.49 -0.52 -10.06
N PRO A 19 13.83 -0.49 -11.24
CA PRO A 19 12.83 0.52 -11.54
C PRO A 19 11.69 0.52 -10.50
N ARG A 20 11.22 1.71 -10.10
CA ARG A 20 10.16 1.85 -9.08
C ARG A 20 8.86 1.17 -9.52
N GLU A 21 8.58 1.15 -10.79
CA GLU A 21 7.42 0.49 -11.41
C GLU A 21 7.38 -1.03 -11.20
N ASN A 22 8.55 -1.65 -10.97
CA ASN A 22 8.66 -3.09 -10.71
C ASN A 22 8.59 -3.43 -9.21
N VAL A 23 8.22 -2.48 -8.35
CA VAL A 23 8.17 -2.67 -6.91
C VAL A 23 6.77 -2.34 -6.39
N LEU A 24 6.12 -3.33 -5.77
CA LEU A 24 4.86 -3.16 -5.04
C LEU A 24 5.15 -3.00 -3.54
N LYS A 25 4.89 -1.82 -3.02
CA LYS A 25 5.07 -1.49 -1.60
C LYS A 25 3.75 -1.61 -0.85
N ILE A 26 3.68 -2.55 0.07
CA ILE A 26 2.50 -2.82 0.89
C ILE A 26 2.81 -2.47 2.35
N TYR A 27 1.90 -1.74 2.99
CA TYR A 27 2.00 -1.38 4.41
C TYR A 27 0.74 -1.83 5.15
N ASN A 28 0.89 -2.85 5.98
CA ASN A 28 -0.24 -3.58 6.57
C ASN A 28 -0.03 -3.80 8.08
N TRP A 29 -1.06 -4.30 8.74
CA TRP A 29 -0.94 -4.82 10.11
C TRP A 29 -0.02 -6.04 10.16
N ALA A 30 0.67 -6.23 11.28
CA ALA A 30 1.35 -7.49 11.56
C ALA A 30 0.33 -8.64 11.56
N ASP A 31 0.74 -9.80 11.06
CA ASP A 31 -0.05 -11.04 11.04
C ASP A 31 -1.43 -10.94 10.34
N TYR A 32 -1.57 -10.01 9.39
CA TYR A 32 -2.85 -9.71 8.73
C TYR A 32 -2.96 -10.19 7.28
N ILE A 33 -1.96 -10.88 6.79
CA ILE A 33 -1.92 -11.49 5.46
C ILE A 33 -1.21 -12.84 5.56
N ASP A 34 -1.62 -13.77 4.74
CA ASP A 34 -0.90 -15.02 4.55
C ASP A 34 0.41 -14.74 3.80
N GLU A 35 1.54 -15.13 4.39
CA GLU A 35 2.86 -14.91 3.80
C GLU A 35 3.06 -15.70 2.49
N ASP A 36 2.37 -16.81 2.32
CA ASP A 36 2.41 -17.59 1.08
C ASP A 36 1.86 -16.76 -0.10
N VAL A 37 0.84 -15.93 0.13
CA VAL A 37 0.30 -15.01 -0.89
C VAL A 37 1.37 -14.01 -1.34
N LEU A 38 2.18 -13.50 -0.41
CA LEU A 38 3.27 -12.58 -0.75
C LEU A 38 4.37 -13.26 -1.57
N ALA A 39 4.62 -14.53 -1.29
CA ALA A 39 5.62 -15.31 -2.01
C ALA A 39 5.16 -15.72 -3.42
N GLU A 40 3.88 -16.06 -3.57
CA GLU A 40 3.31 -16.55 -4.84
C GLU A 40 2.91 -15.42 -5.81
N PHE A 41 2.55 -14.25 -5.28
CA PHE A 41 2.03 -13.14 -6.10
C PHE A 41 2.96 -12.70 -7.23
N PRO A 42 4.30 -12.58 -7.06
CA PRO A 42 5.18 -12.17 -8.15
C PRO A 42 5.15 -13.13 -9.33
N GLU A 43 5.10 -14.44 -9.10
CA GLU A 43 5.01 -15.44 -10.17
C GLU A 43 3.66 -15.36 -10.88
N TRP A 44 2.57 -15.31 -10.13
CA TRP A 44 1.23 -15.11 -10.68
C TRP A 44 1.13 -13.82 -11.50
N TYR A 45 1.67 -12.69 -11.01
CA TYR A 45 1.65 -11.41 -11.70
C TYR A 45 2.40 -11.49 -13.03
N LYS A 46 3.57 -12.13 -13.03
CA LYS A 46 4.35 -12.36 -14.25
C LYS A 46 3.61 -13.20 -15.28
N GLU A 47 2.91 -14.24 -14.83
CA GLU A 47 2.08 -15.07 -15.72
C GLU A 47 0.93 -14.27 -16.36
N GLN A 48 0.32 -13.33 -15.61
CA GLN A 48 -0.81 -12.54 -16.09
C GLN A 48 -0.40 -11.37 -16.99
N THR A 49 0.73 -10.74 -16.72
CA THR A 49 1.13 -9.48 -17.34
C THR A 49 2.39 -9.60 -18.23
N GLY A 50 3.21 -10.61 -17.99
CA GLY A 50 4.55 -10.73 -18.58
C GLY A 50 5.62 -9.86 -17.90
N GLU A 51 5.27 -9.13 -16.85
CA GLU A 51 6.14 -8.21 -16.13
C GLU A 51 6.61 -8.80 -14.81
N ASP A 52 7.85 -8.49 -14.43
CA ASP A 52 8.38 -8.87 -13.13
C ASP A 52 7.99 -7.80 -12.08
N ILE A 53 7.61 -8.26 -10.88
CA ILE A 53 7.31 -7.39 -9.76
C ILE A 53 7.97 -7.94 -8.49
N ARG A 54 8.48 -7.04 -7.64
CA ARG A 54 9.01 -7.36 -6.32
C ARG A 54 8.15 -6.73 -5.24
N ILE A 55 7.78 -7.50 -4.23
CA ILE A 55 7.03 -7.01 -3.09
C ILE A 55 7.98 -6.46 -2.02
N VAL A 56 7.67 -5.27 -1.51
CA VAL A 56 8.22 -4.70 -0.28
C VAL A 56 7.09 -4.65 0.74
N TYR A 57 7.09 -5.60 1.65
CA TYR A 57 6.08 -5.69 2.70
C TYR A 57 6.60 -5.06 3.99
N GLN A 58 5.85 -4.13 4.54
CA GLN A 58 6.13 -3.50 5.83
C GLN A 58 4.90 -3.61 6.73
N THR A 59 5.13 -3.67 8.03
CA THR A 59 4.05 -3.77 9.02
C THR A 59 4.01 -2.59 9.96
N PHE A 60 2.84 -2.35 10.53
CA PHE A 60 2.63 -1.38 11.60
C PHE A 60 1.68 -1.96 12.66
N ASP A 61 1.78 -1.44 13.87
CA ASP A 61 0.96 -1.82 15.02
C ASP A 61 0.03 -0.68 15.47
N ILE A 62 0.28 0.55 15.00
CA ILE A 62 -0.47 1.74 15.40
C ILE A 62 -0.80 2.57 14.16
N ASN A 63 -2.09 2.80 13.94
CA ASN A 63 -2.61 3.57 12.81
C ASN A 63 -2.01 4.99 12.69
N GLU A 64 -1.86 5.69 13.81
CA GLU A 64 -1.37 7.06 13.84
C GLU A 64 0.11 7.15 13.48
N ILE A 65 0.90 6.14 13.84
CA ILE A 65 2.31 6.04 13.46
C ILE A 65 2.41 5.79 11.96
N MET A 66 1.60 4.86 11.44
CA MET A 66 1.52 4.58 10.01
C MET A 66 1.16 5.85 9.22
N LEU A 67 0.09 6.55 9.62
CA LEU A 67 -0.35 7.79 8.97
C LEU A 67 0.74 8.87 9.02
N THR A 68 1.41 9.04 10.17
CA THR A 68 2.50 10.00 10.32
C THR A 68 3.67 9.68 9.39
N LYS A 69 4.00 8.41 9.21
CA LYS A 69 5.06 7.97 8.31
C LYS A 69 4.75 8.33 6.86
N ILE A 70 3.50 8.14 6.42
CA ILE A 70 3.04 8.53 5.08
C ILE A 70 3.07 10.06 4.92
N GLU A 71 2.52 10.81 5.88
CA GLU A 71 2.39 12.26 5.79
C GLU A 71 3.73 13.01 5.84
N ARG A 72 4.66 12.56 6.67
CA ARG A 72 5.91 13.27 6.97
C ARG A 72 7.14 12.58 6.38
N GLY A 73 7.09 11.27 6.25
CA GLY A 73 8.19 10.47 5.72
C GLY A 73 8.31 10.51 4.21
N HIS A 74 7.30 11.05 3.51
CA HIS A 74 7.21 11.01 2.05
C HIS A 74 7.40 9.59 1.48
N GLU A 75 6.95 8.60 2.24
CA GLU A 75 6.98 7.20 1.81
C GLU A 75 5.89 6.96 0.77
N ASP A 76 6.28 6.39 -0.34
CA ASP A 76 5.43 6.11 -1.51
C ASP A 76 4.91 4.67 -1.47
N PHE A 77 4.00 4.36 -0.56
CA PHE A 77 3.32 3.06 -0.55
C PHE A 77 2.28 2.97 -1.66
N ASP A 78 2.17 1.79 -2.28
CA ASP A 78 1.15 1.52 -3.29
C ASP A 78 -0.15 1.05 -2.65
N VAL A 79 -0.05 0.25 -1.59
CA VAL A 79 -1.19 -0.29 -0.86
C VAL A 79 -0.99 -0.10 0.65
N VAL A 80 -2.02 0.40 1.31
CA VAL A 80 -2.07 0.52 2.78
C VAL A 80 -3.37 -0.08 3.31
N CYS A 81 -3.31 -0.70 4.49
CA CYS A 81 -4.46 -1.38 5.10
C CYS A 81 -4.77 -0.83 6.51
N PRO A 82 -5.16 0.43 6.65
CA PRO A 82 -5.50 1.03 7.95
C PRO A 82 -6.92 0.71 8.39
N SER A 83 -7.28 1.14 9.61
CA SER A 83 -8.66 1.16 10.04
C SER A 83 -9.46 2.26 9.33
N GLU A 84 -10.79 2.11 9.27
CA GLU A 84 -11.70 2.96 8.52
C GLU A 84 -11.61 4.46 8.88
N TYR A 85 -11.43 4.80 10.16
CA TYR A 85 -11.30 6.20 10.58
C TYR A 85 -10.01 6.87 10.04
N ILE A 86 -8.98 6.08 9.78
CA ILE A 86 -7.76 6.56 9.11
C ILE A 86 -8.01 6.78 7.63
N ILE A 87 -8.77 5.89 6.98
CA ILE A 87 -9.16 6.07 5.58
C ILE A 87 -9.89 7.40 5.41
N GLU A 88 -10.84 7.72 6.29
CA GLU A 88 -11.51 9.02 6.30
C GLU A 88 -10.52 10.20 6.40
N ARG A 89 -9.51 10.08 7.30
CA ARG A 89 -8.46 11.11 7.43
C ARG A 89 -7.60 11.22 6.17
N MET A 90 -7.24 10.09 5.57
CA MET A 90 -6.45 10.06 4.35
C MET A 90 -7.22 10.66 3.16
N LEU A 91 -8.52 10.39 3.06
CA LEU A 91 -9.41 11.02 2.07
C LEU A 91 -9.46 12.54 2.25
N LYS A 92 -9.65 13.03 3.48
CA LYS A 92 -9.65 14.47 3.79
C LYS A 92 -8.34 15.16 3.43
N LYS A 93 -7.23 14.46 3.53
CA LYS A 93 -5.87 14.98 3.27
C LYS A 93 -5.37 14.75 1.85
N ASN A 94 -6.17 14.16 0.98
CA ASN A 94 -5.79 13.81 -0.40
C ASN A 94 -4.57 12.87 -0.48
N LEU A 95 -4.47 11.89 0.41
CA LEU A 95 -3.37 10.93 0.48
C LEU A 95 -3.66 9.63 -0.28
N LEU A 96 -4.87 9.47 -0.82
CA LEU A 96 -5.27 8.29 -1.56
C LEU A 96 -5.47 8.62 -3.05
N LEU A 97 -5.07 7.70 -3.90
CA LEU A 97 -5.38 7.72 -5.31
C LEU A 97 -6.64 6.87 -5.57
N PRO A 98 -7.51 7.27 -6.49
CA PRO A 98 -8.64 6.44 -6.85
C PRO A 98 -8.18 5.14 -7.47
N ILE A 99 -8.91 4.06 -7.18
CA ILE A 99 -8.66 2.74 -7.74
C ILE A 99 -9.06 2.77 -9.21
N ASP A 100 -8.17 2.30 -10.08
CA ASP A 100 -8.50 2.14 -11.49
C ASP A 100 -9.59 1.05 -11.64
N THR A 101 -10.69 1.41 -12.27
CA THR A 101 -11.79 0.48 -12.55
C THR A 101 -11.54 -0.39 -13.77
N VAL A 102 -10.47 -0.14 -14.50
CA VAL A 102 -10.08 -0.91 -15.70
C VAL A 102 -8.99 -1.93 -15.32
N PHE A 103 -9.34 -2.88 -14.48
CA PHE A 103 -8.46 -4.00 -14.15
C PHE A 103 -8.43 -5.02 -15.28
N GLY A 104 -7.86 -4.75 -16.39
CA GLY A 104 -7.62 -5.74 -17.44
C GLY A 104 -8.70 -6.83 -17.57
N LYS A 105 -8.28 -8.09 -17.67
CA LYS A 105 -9.17 -9.26 -17.82
C LYS A 105 -9.41 -10.02 -16.51
N THR A 106 -8.79 -9.62 -15.41
CA THR A 106 -8.96 -10.27 -14.12
C THR A 106 -10.33 -9.95 -13.51
N PRO A 107 -10.88 -10.83 -12.66
CA PRO A 107 -12.13 -10.54 -11.98
C PRO A 107 -12.04 -9.17 -11.29
N ASN A 108 -12.95 -8.27 -11.63
CA ASN A 108 -13.03 -6.96 -11.01
C ASN A 108 -13.71 -7.12 -9.66
N TYR A 109 -12.97 -6.91 -8.58
CA TYR A 109 -13.46 -7.01 -7.20
C TYR A 109 -14.21 -5.76 -6.74
N LEU A 110 -14.21 -4.69 -7.53
CA LEU A 110 -14.88 -3.42 -7.23
C LEU A 110 -16.39 -3.62 -7.16
N HIS A 111 -17.08 -4.23 -6.65
CA HIS A 111 -18.52 -4.45 -6.51
C HIS A 111 -18.82 -5.80 -5.83
N ASN A 112 -17.77 -6.47 -5.31
CA ASN A 112 -17.94 -7.73 -4.60
C ASN A 112 -18.15 -7.51 -3.10
N GLU A 113 -17.97 -6.27 -2.62
CA GLU A 113 -18.29 -5.93 -1.24
C GLU A 113 -19.79 -6.07 -0.95
N SER A 114 -20.12 -6.51 0.26
CA SER A 114 -21.52 -6.62 0.65
C SER A 114 -22.20 -5.24 0.67
N PRO A 115 -23.55 -5.17 0.48
CA PRO A 115 -24.28 -3.90 0.59
C PRO A 115 -24.06 -3.18 1.92
N TYR A 116 -23.88 -3.93 3.00
CA TYR A 116 -23.58 -3.38 4.32
C TYR A 116 -22.21 -2.67 4.33
N ILE A 117 -21.17 -3.32 3.83
CA ILE A 117 -19.82 -2.72 3.75
C ILE A 117 -19.86 -1.46 2.90
N ARG A 118 -20.54 -1.50 1.75
CA ARG A 118 -20.70 -0.33 0.89
C ARG A 118 -21.37 0.83 1.62
N GLU A 119 -22.43 0.58 2.39
CA GLU A 119 -23.08 1.60 3.19
C GLU A 119 -22.15 2.22 4.24
N GLN A 120 -21.28 1.41 4.88
CA GLN A 120 -20.30 1.94 5.84
C GLN A 120 -19.23 2.79 5.13
N LEU A 121 -18.73 2.34 3.97
CA LEU A 121 -17.78 3.11 3.18
C LEU A 121 -18.38 4.44 2.71
N ASP A 122 -19.62 4.45 2.28
CA ASP A 122 -20.29 5.68 1.84
C ASP A 122 -20.38 6.73 2.95
N LYS A 123 -20.46 6.31 4.23
CA LYS A 123 -20.44 7.23 5.39
C LYS A 123 -19.10 7.94 5.58
N LEU A 124 -18.00 7.35 5.09
CA LEU A 124 -16.66 7.93 5.14
C LEU A 124 -16.40 8.92 4.01
N SER A 125 -17.30 8.99 3.04
CA SER A 125 -17.13 9.79 1.82
C SER A 125 -17.03 11.28 2.14
N GLN A 126 -16.26 11.98 1.31
CA GLN A 126 -16.07 13.43 1.37
C GLN A 126 -16.78 14.09 0.16
N PRO A 127 -17.08 15.38 0.22
CA PRO A 127 -17.66 16.09 -0.94
C PRO A 127 -16.83 15.87 -2.22
N GLY A 128 -17.44 15.26 -3.23
CA GLY A 128 -16.79 14.95 -4.51
C GLY A 128 -15.83 13.73 -4.49
N ARG A 129 -15.79 12.98 -3.38
CA ARG A 129 -14.91 11.81 -3.22
C ARG A 129 -15.66 10.71 -2.50
N ARG A 130 -16.09 9.72 -3.23
CA ARG A 130 -16.75 8.56 -2.66
C ARG A 130 -15.69 7.59 -2.13
N ALA A 131 -15.81 7.13 -0.87
CA ALA A 131 -14.82 6.26 -0.25
C ALA A 131 -14.64 4.94 -1.02
N SER A 132 -15.71 4.39 -1.58
CA SER A 132 -15.66 3.18 -2.41
C SER A 132 -14.87 3.33 -3.73
N ASP A 133 -14.53 4.56 -4.14
CA ASP A 133 -13.65 4.78 -5.28
C ASP A 133 -12.15 4.67 -4.90
N TYR A 134 -11.84 4.55 -3.62
CA TYR A 134 -10.48 4.52 -3.05
C TYR A 134 -10.20 3.29 -2.20
N GLU A 135 -11.21 2.52 -1.89
CA GLU A 135 -11.12 1.33 -1.06
C GLU A 135 -11.97 0.18 -1.61
N ILE A 136 -11.44 -1.03 -1.57
CA ILE A 136 -12.10 -2.24 -2.06
C ILE A 136 -12.88 -2.99 -0.97
N GLY A 137 -12.90 -2.47 0.24
CA GLY A 137 -13.57 -3.10 1.38
C GLY A 137 -12.69 -4.07 2.15
N ARG A 138 -12.99 -4.21 3.42
CA ARG A 138 -12.39 -5.23 4.30
C ARG A 138 -13.43 -6.28 4.68
N ALA A 139 -13.00 -7.53 4.75
CA ALA A 139 -13.69 -8.50 5.57
C ALA A 139 -13.42 -8.14 7.04
N HIS A 140 -14.45 -7.67 7.76
CA HIS A 140 -14.41 -7.67 9.22
C HIS A 140 -14.56 -9.12 9.69
N VAL A 141 -13.51 -9.64 10.29
CA VAL A 141 -13.57 -10.86 11.10
C VAL A 141 -14.01 -10.48 12.49
#